data_b200b3389b3b98576d1dcafb6c83f13f
#
_entry.id   b200b3389b3b98576d1dcafb6c83f13f
#
_cell.length_a   1.000
_cell.length_b   1.000
_cell.length_c   1.000
_cell.angle_alpha   90.00
_cell.angle_beta   90.00
_cell.angle_gamma   90.00
#
_symmetry.space_group_name_H-M   'P 1'
#
loop_
_entity.id
_entity.type
_entity.pdbx_description
1 polymer ?
#
loop_
_entity_poly.entity_id
_entity_poly.type
_entity_poly.pdbx_seq_one_letter_code
_entity_poly.pdbx_strand_id
1 'polypeptide(L)'
;MPRIRARSRLVTRLLATLGLLLLAGCAGIPVQEMSDARQAIQAAEEAGAAEHAPAALRNAKRLLTSAERKLQRQAYSSARADAREARQHAAEALRSSRHSDP
;
A
#
# COMPACT_ATOMS: atom_id res chain seq x y z
N MET A 1 42.25 26.68 3.96
CA MET A 1 42.20 25.28 4.36
C MET A 1 41.39 24.44 3.35
N PRO A 2 41.98 24.10 2.20
CA PRO A 2 41.22 23.42 1.14
C PRO A 2 40.85 21.97 1.45
N ARG A 3 41.51 21.33 2.42
CA ARG A 3 41.27 19.90 2.76
C ARG A 3 39.98 19.63 3.49
N ILE A 4 39.45 20.58 4.27
CA ILE A 4 38.18 20.45 5.02
C ILE A 4 36.96 20.56 4.08
N ARG A 5 37.03 21.43 3.07
CA ARG A 5 35.96 21.59 2.07
C ARG A 5 35.82 20.39 1.15
N ALA A 6 36.94 19.73 0.79
CA ALA A 6 36.93 18.51 -0.01
C ALA A 6 36.32 17.32 0.74
N ARG A 7 36.61 17.16 2.03
CA ARG A 7 36.01 16.12 2.88
C ARG A 7 34.50 16.32 3.08
N SER A 8 34.05 17.56 3.30
CA SER A 8 32.60 17.84 3.47
C SER A 8 31.82 17.58 2.19
N ARG A 9 32.36 17.91 1.03
CA ARG A 9 31.72 17.58 -0.26
C ARG A 9 31.63 16.08 -0.52
N LEU A 10 32.67 15.33 -0.16
CA LEU A 10 32.69 13.88 -0.31
C LEU A 10 31.66 13.23 0.61
N VAL A 11 31.59 13.65 1.88
CA VAL A 11 30.62 13.15 2.86
C VAL A 11 29.19 13.48 2.41
N THR A 12 28.93 14.69 1.92
CA THR A 12 27.62 15.07 1.42
C THR A 12 27.21 14.23 0.22
N ARG A 13 28.11 13.96 -0.70
CA ARG A 13 27.85 13.09 -1.87
C ARG A 13 27.59 11.64 -1.46
N LEU A 14 28.34 11.12 -0.52
CA LEU A 14 28.15 9.76 0.02
C LEU A 14 26.81 9.62 0.72
N LEU A 15 26.39 10.60 1.54
CA LEU A 15 25.10 10.63 2.22
C LEU A 15 23.94 10.72 1.23
N ALA A 16 24.06 11.56 0.21
CA ALA A 16 23.04 11.69 -0.85
C ALA A 16 22.88 10.39 -1.64
N THR A 17 23.98 9.71 -1.97
CA THR A 17 23.97 8.43 -2.69
C THR A 17 23.33 7.33 -1.84
N LEU A 18 23.67 7.26 -0.57
CA LEU A 18 23.09 6.30 0.38
C LEU A 18 21.59 6.51 0.55
N GLY A 19 21.14 7.76 0.67
CA GLY A 19 19.71 8.09 0.76
C GLY A 19 18.94 7.66 -0.48
N LEU A 20 19.50 7.87 -1.66
CA LEU A 20 18.89 7.47 -2.93
C LEU A 20 18.78 5.95 -3.06
N LEU A 21 19.79 5.20 -2.62
CA LEU A 21 19.79 3.73 -2.63
C LEU A 21 18.72 3.17 -1.67
N LEU A 22 18.52 3.77 -0.51
CA LEU A 22 17.48 3.38 0.45
C LEU A 22 16.08 3.60 -0.12
N LEU A 23 15.84 4.73 -0.80
CA LEU A 23 14.57 5.01 -1.47
C LEU A 23 14.29 4.02 -2.60
N ALA A 24 15.29 3.68 -3.41
CA ALA A 24 15.17 2.69 -4.48
C ALA A 24 14.87 1.29 -3.92
N GLY A 25 15.47 0.90 -2.78
CA GLY A 25 15.23 -0.39 -2.13
C GLY A 25 13.80 -0.57 -1.62
N CYS A 26 13.13 0.52 -1.18
CA CYS A 26 11.75 0.48 -0.70
C CYS A 26 10.70 0.58 -1.80
N ALA A 27 11.06 1.09 -3.00
CA ALA A 27 10.13 1.36 -4.10
C ALA A 27 9.51 0.10 -4.72
N GLY A 28 10.15 -1.09 -4.58
CA GLY A 28 9.68 -2.35 -5.14
C GLY A 28 8.57 -3.03 -4.33
N ILE A 29 8.54 -2.86 -3.03
CA ILE A 29 7.63 -3.55 -2.10
C ILE A 29 6.38 -2.69 -1.88
N PRO A 30 5.15 -3.20 -2.15
CA PRO A 30 3.91 -2.41 -2.07
C PRO A 30 3.38 -2.31 -0.62
N VAL A 31 4.21 -1.88 0.32
CA VAL A 31 3.86 -1.80 1.76
C VAL A 31 2.70 -0.83 2.00
N GLN A 32 2.75 0.34 1.37
CA GLN A 32 1.73 1.37 1.54
C GLN A 32 0.39 0.93 0.94
N GLU A 33 0.41 0.37 -0.26
CA GLU A 33 -0.80 -0.11 -0.93
C GLU A 33 -1.46 -1.26 -0.17
N MET A 34 -0.67 -2.16 0.42
CA MET A 34 -1.16 -3.25 1.27
C MET A 34 -1.80 -2.71 2.55
N SER A 35 -1.16 -1.73 3.18
CA SER A 35 -1.68 -1.07 4.38
C SER A 35 -2.99 -0.34 4.08
N ASP A 36 -3.03 0.44 3.01
CA ASP A 36 -4.22 1.18 2.58
C ASP A 36 -5.40 0.23 2.31
N ALA A 37 -5.14 -0.91 1.67
CA ALA A 37 -6.16 -1.92 1.41
C ALA A 37 -6.73 -2.50 2.71
N ARG A 38 -5.88 -2.84 3.67
CA ARG A 38 -6.30 -3.37 4.97
C ARG A 38 -7.15 -2.36 5.74
N GLN A 39 -6.73 -1.10 5.76
CA GLN A 39 -7.47 -0.02 6.43
C GLN A 39 -8.83 0.22 5.77
N ALA A 40 -8.89 0.20 4.45
CA ALA A 40 -10.14 0.38 3.71
C ALA A 40 -11.12 -0.78 3.96
N ILE A 41 -10.63 -2.02 4.02
CA ILE A 41 -11.44 -3.20 4.35
C ILE A 41 -11.98 -3.08 5.77
N GLN A 42 -11.15 -2.71 6.72
CA GLN A 42 -11.56 -2.52 8.11
C GLN A 42 -12.64 -1.43 8.22
N ALA A 43 -12.47 -0.30 7.56
CA ALA A 43 -13.46 0.77 7.55
C ALA A 43 -14.80 0.30 6.96
N ALA A 44 -14.76 -0.50 5.89
CA ALA A 44 -15.96 -1.07 5.30
C ALA A 44 -16.67 -2.04 6.27
N GLU A 45 -15.92 -2.89 6.95
CA GLU A 45 -16.47 -3.82 7.96
C GLU A 45 -17.12 -3.06 9.12
N GLU A 46 -16.47 -2.03 9.63
CA GLU A 46 -17.00 -1.18 10.70
C GLU A 46 -18.29 -0.45 10.30
N ALA A 47 -18.43 -0.14 9.01
CA ALA A 47 -19.65 0.46 8.46
C ALA A 47 -20.78 -0.55 8.16
N GLY A 48 -20.57 -1.83 8.45
CA GLY A 48 -21.58 -2.87 8.23
C GLY A 48 -21.61 -3.45 6.83
N ALA A 49 -20.51 -3.39 6.08
CA ALA A 49 -20.43 -3.88 4.71
C ALA A 49 -20.72 -5.38 4.59
N ALA A 50 -20.49 -6.17 5.65
CA ALA A 50 -20.84 -7.59 5.63
C ALA A 50 -22.35 -7.83 5.40
N GLU A 51 -23.18 -6.91 5.82
CA GLU A 51 -24.65 -6.96 5.65
C GLU A 51 -25.11 -6.15 4.42
N HIS A 52 -24.56 -4.94 4.24
CA HIS A 52 -25.05 -3.98 3.24
C HIS A 52 -24.35 -4.06 1.89
N ALA A 53 -23.11 -4.53 1.83
CA ALA A 53 -22.33 -4.62 0.60
C ALA A 53 -21.44 -5.88 0.60
N PRO A 54 -22.02 -7.08 0.79
CA PRO A 54 -21.21 -8.29 1.00
C PRO A 54 -20.37 -8.69 -0.21
N ALA A 55 -20.84 -8.45 -1.43
CA ALA A 55 -20.09 -8.80 -2.64
C ALA A 55 -18.83 -7.94 -2.79
N ALA A 56 -18.95 -6.63 -2.63
CA ALA A 56 -17.80 -5.72 -2.70
C ALA A 56 -16.78 -6.03 -1.60
N LEU A 57 -17.24 -6.30 -0.38
CA LEU A 57 -16.36 -6.66 0.72
C LEU A 57 -15.62 -7.98 0.46
N ARG A 58 -16.30 -9.00 -0.04
CA ARG A 58 -15.67 -10.27 -0.40
C ARG A 58 -14.61 -10.10 -1.49
N ASN A 59 -14.92 -9.31 -2.52
CA ASN A 59 -13.97 -9.01 -3.59
C ASN A 59 -12.72 -8.31 -3.05
N ALA A 60 -12.89 -7.33 -2.17
CA ALA A 60 -11.77 -6.64 -1.53
C ALA A 60 -10.88 -7.61 -0.75
N LYS A 61 -11.47 -8.46 0.07
CA LYS A 61 -10.73 -9.45 0.86
C LYS A 61 -10.00 -10.48 -0.01
N ARG A 62 -10.65 -10.97 -1.06
CA ARG A 62 -10.05 -11.90 -2.02
C ARG A 62 -8.84 -11.28 -2.72
N LEU A 63 -8.95 -10.04 -3.14
CA LEU A 63 -7.85 -9.31 -3.79
C LEU A 63 -6.70 -9.05 -2.83
N LEU A 64 -6.97 -8.72 -1.57
CA LEU A 64 -5.93 -8.56 -0.56
C LEU A 64 -5.18 -9.89 -0.33
N THR A 65 -5.89 -11.00 -0.22
CA THR A 65 -5.28 -12.33 -0.11
C THR A 65 -4.42 -12.66 -1.32
N SER A 66 -4.89 -12.34 -2.53
CA SER A 66 -4.12 -12.50 -3.75
C SER A 66 -2.84 -11.66 -3.72
N ALA A 67 -2.93 -10.40 -3.29
CA ALA A 67 -1.78 -9.51 -3.14
C ALA A 67 -0.74 -10.08 -2.17
N GLU A 68 -1.18 -10.62 -1.05
CA GLU A 68 -0.30 -11.24 -0.04
C GLU A 68 0.46 -12.45 -0.60
N ARG A 69 -0.22 -13.32 -1.36
CA ARG A 69 0.42 -14.46 -2.04
C ARG A 69 1.46 -14.00 -3.06
N LYS A 70 1.12 -12.99 -3.85
CA LYS A 70 2.02 -12.41 -4.85
C LYS A 70 3.22 -11.76 -4.21
N LEU A 71 3.02 -11.10 -3.05
CA LEU A 71 4.11 -10.53 -2.26
C LEU A 71 5.12 -11.60 -1.83
N GLN A 72 4.63 -12.74 -1.33
CA GLN A 72 5.46 -13.87 -0.93
C GLN A 72 6.29 -14.44 -2.10
N ARG A 73 5.76 -14.37 -3.31
CA ARG A 73 6.44 -14.79 -4.54
C ARG A 73 7.33 -13.70 -5.14
N GLN A 74 7.45 -12.56 -4.48
CA GLN A 74 8.20 -11.38 -4.95
C GLN A 74 7.64 -10.79 -6.25
N ALA A 75 6.36 -11.07 -6.56
CA ALA A 75 5.65 -10.47 -7.70
C ALA A 75 5.07 -9.11 -7.28
N TYR A 76 5.94 -8.15 -7.03
CA TYR A 76 5.59 -6.87 -6.38
C TYR A 76 4.66 -5.99 -7.22
N SER A 77 4.88 -5.91 -8.52
CA SER A 77 4.04 -5.11 -9.41
C SER A 77 2.60 -5.64 -9.44
N SER A 78 2.44 -6.94 -9.55
CA SER A 78 1.13 -7.61 -9.55
C SER A 78 0.46 -7.54 -8.17
N ALA A 79 1.23 -7.69 -7.09
CA ALA A 79 0.74 -7.52 -5.72
C ALA A 79 0.21 -6.10 -5.49
N ARG A 80 0.94 -5.09 -5.99
CA ARG A 80 0.51 -3.68 -5.91
C ARG A 80 -0.80 -3.45 -6.64
N ALA A 81 -0.95 -3.99 -7.83
CA ALA A 81 -2.19 -3.88 -8.61
C ALA A 81 -3.38 -4.48 -7.85
N ASP A 82 -3.23 -5.67 -7.30
CA ASP A 82 -4.28 -6.33 -6.52
C ASP A 82 -4.62 -5.55 -5.24
N ALA A 83 -3.61 -5.00 -4.55
CA ALA A 83 -3.84 -4.21 -3.34
C ALA A 83 -4.62 -2.91 -3.65
N ARG A 84 -4.29 -2.24 -4.74
CA ARG A 84 -5.03 -1.05 -5.18
C ARG A 84 -6.48 -1.37 -5.53
N GLU A 85 -6.70 -2.48 -6.21
CA GLU A 85 -8.03 -2.95 -6.58
C GLU A 85 -8.83 -3.36 -5.33
N ALA A 86 -8.19 -4.03 -4.37
CA ALA A 86 -8.79 -4.36 -3.07
C ALA A 86 -9.28 -3.10 -2.35
N ARG A 87 -8.46 -2.07 -2.32
CA ARG A 87 -8.83 -0.77 -1.74
C ARG A 87 -10.05 -0.16 -2.44
N GLN A 88 -10.11 -0.22 -3.77
CA GLN A 88 -11.24 0.31 -4.54
C GLN A 88 -12.54 -0.41 -4.20
N HIS A 89 -12.53 -1.73 -4.15
CA HIS A 89 -13.72 -2.51 -3.76
C HIS A 89 -14.12 -2.27 -2.31
N ALA A 90 -13.17 -2.09 -1.41
CA ALA A 90 -13.46 -1.75 -0.02
C ALA A 90 -14.08 -0.35 0.10
N ALA A 91 -13.58 0.62 -0.66
CA ALA A 91 -14.15 1.96 -0.69
C ALA A 91 -15.59 1.96 -1.25
N GLU A 92 -15.86 1.15 -2.26
CA GLU A 92 -17.19 0.92 -2.79
C GLU A 92 -18.11 0.32 -1.73
N ALA A 93 -17.65 -0.72 -1.03
CA ALA A 93 -18.39 -1.36 0.05
C ALA A 93 -18.74 -0.36 1.17
N LEU A 94 -17.79 0.49 1.53
CA LEU A 94 -17.98 1.54 2.53
C LEU A 94 -19.06 2.53 2.10
N ARG A 95 -18.98 3.03 0.87
CA ARG A 95 -19.98 3.98 0.34
C ARG A 95 -21.38 3.38 0.30
N SER A 96 -21.50 2.16 -0.20
CA SER A 96 -22.78 1.44 -0.27
C SER A 96 -23.38 1.23 1.13
N SER A 97 -22.55 0.91 2.11
CA SER A 97 -23.00 0.70 3.48
C SER A 97 -23.52 1.98 4.13
N ARG A 98 -22.87 3.12 3.85
CA ARG A 98 -23.30 4.43 4.36
C ARG A 98 -24.62 4.90 3.74
N HIS A 99 -24.87 4.57 2.48
CA HIS A 99 -26.12 4.94 1.79
C HIS A 99 -27.30 4.04 2.17
N SER A 100 -27.05 2.87 2.75
CA SER A 100 -28.08 1.93 3.18
C SER A 100 -28.63 2.23 4.58
N ASP A 101 -28.02 3.16 5.29
CA ASP A 101 -28.44 3.58 6.62
C ASP A 101 -29.63 4.59 6.47
N PRO A 102 -30.79 4.31 7.07
CA PRO A 102 -31.96 5.20 6.97
C PRO A 102 -31.75 6.53 7.70
#